data_dde4d43d2b0704b72a35fa2a75138d7b
#
_entry.id   dde4d43d2b0704b72a35fa2a75138d7b
#
_cell.length_a   1.000
_cell.length_b   1.000
_cell.length_c   1.000
_cell.angle_alpha   90.00
_cell.angle_beta   90.00
_cell.angle_gamma   90.00
#
_symmetry.space_group_name_H-M   'P 1'
#
loop_
_entity.id
_entity.type
_entity.pdbx_description
1 polymer ?
#
loop_
_entity_poly.entity_id
_entity_poly.type
_entity_poly.pdbx_seq_one_letter_code
_entity_poly.pdbx_strand_id
1 'polypeptide(L)'
;MPGFVLQLAPADQPYPAARVGFTVSRKVGNAVARNRVRRRLREIARMIIPEQARSDLDYVLVGRQGAITRDFAVLRQELVEALKRLKALSEKPAAATP
;
A
#
# COMPACT_ATOMS: atom_id res chain seq x y z
N MET A 1 -3.90 1.43 16.11
CA MET A 1 -3.80 0.32 15.16
C MET A 1 -3.82 0.84 13.75
N PRO A 2 -2.98 0.34 12.91
CA PRO A 2 -3.00 0.81 11.53
C PRO A 2 -4.22 0.29 10.78
N GLY A 3 -4.56 0.94 9.69
CA GLY A 3 -5.66 0.50 8.84
C GLY A 3 -5.29 -0.70 7.99
N PHE A 4 -4.00 -0.99 7.85
CA PHE A 4 -3.53 -2.13 7.06
C PHE A 4 -2.08 -2.45 7.44
N VAL A 5 -1.61 -3.59 6.94
CA VAL A 5 -0.21 -3.98 7.09
C VAL A 5 0.36 -4.10 5.68
N LEU A 6 1.55 -3.60 5.47
CA LEU A 6 2.23 -3.68 4.18
C LEU A 6 3.25 -4.81 4.21
N GLN A 7 3.18 -5.69 3.23
CA GLN A 7 4.14 -6.78 3.07
C GLN A 7 4.85 -6.60 1.75
N LEU A 8 6.12 -6.94 1.71
CA LEU A 8 6.95 -6.83 0.52
C LEU A 8 7.55 -8.17 0.15
N ALA A 9 7.82 -8.34 -1.14
CA ALA A 9 8.59 -9.47 -1.62
C ALA A 9 9.37 -9.00 -2.84
N PRO A 10 10.55 -9.56 -3.10
CA PRO A 10 11.29 -9.21 -4.32
C PRO A 10 10.46 -9.63 -5.53
N ALA A 11 10.43 -8.80 -6.54
CA ALA A 11 9.75 -9.15 -7.77
C ALA A 11 10.57 -10.19 -8.52
N ASP A 12 9.89 -11.16 -9.14
CA ASP A 12 10.59 -12.18 -9.91
C ASP A 12 11.28 -11.60 -11.11
N GLN A 13 10.72 -10.56 -11.68
CA GLN A 13 11.25 -9.92 -12.86
C GLN A 13 11.05 -8.43 -12.74
N PRO A 14 11.87 -7.63 -13.36
CA PRO A 14 11.65 -6.19 -13.34
C PRO A 14 10.37 -5.86 -14.11
N TYR A 15 9.56 -5.00 -13.55
CA TYR A 15 8.33 -4.54 -14.17
C TYR A 15 8.43 -3.05 -14.43
N PRO A 16 7.71 -2.55 -15.42
CA PRO A 16 7.69 -1.09 -15.63
C PRO A 16 7.05 -0.36 -14.46
N ALA A 17 6.21 -1.05 -13.70
CA ALA A 17 5.59 -0.46 -12.53
C ALA A 17 5.48 -1.52 -11.44
N ALA A 18 5.41 -1.08 -10.20
CA ALA A 18 5.30 -1.99 -9.07
C ALA A 18 3.97 -2.74 -9.12
N ARG A 19 3.99 -3.98 -8.70
CA ARG A 19 2.78 -4.79 -8.62
C ARG A 19 2.24 -4.73 -7.20
N VAL A 20 0.93 -4.61 -7.07
CA VAL A 20 0.28 -4.45 -5.78
C VAL A 20 -0.89 -5.40 -5.67
N GLY A 21 -0.92 -6.16 -4.59
CA GLY A 21 -2.05 -7.03 -4.29
C GLY A 21 -2.75 -6.57 -3.02
N PHE A 22 -3.98 -6.98 -2.85
CA PHE A 22 -4.76 -6.60 -1.68
C PHE A 22 -5.40 -7.83 -1.07
N THR A 23 -5.33 -7.95 0.24
CA THR A 23 -5.92 -9.06 0.97
C THR A 23 -6.75 -8.52 2.11
N VAL A 24 -7.98 -8.97 2.23
CA VAL A 24 -8.85 -8.54 3.32
C VAL A 24 -9.54 -9.77 3.86
N SER A 25 -9.26 -10.12 5.12
CA SER A 25 -9.79 -11.34 5.68
C SER A 25 -11.22 -11.17 6.16
N ARG A 26 -11.87 -12.28 6.44
CA ARG A 26 -13.24 -12.25 6.96
C ARG A 26 -13.34 -11.58 8.32
N LYS A 27 -12.24 -11.51 9.05
CA LYS A 27 -12.23 -10.87 10.34
C LYS A 27 -12.52 -9.37 10.26
N VAL A 28 -12.35 -8.78 9.10
CA VAL A 28 -12.62 -7.37 8.91
C VAL A 28 -14.13 -7.11 8.95
N GLY A 29 -14.92 -8.05 8.44
CA GLY A 29 -16.35 -7.88 8.44
C GLY A 29 -16.98 -8.65 7.28
N ASN A 30 -18.22 -8.30 6.97
CA ASN A 30 -18.95 -8.97 5.88
C ASN A 30 -18.42 -8.53 4.52
N ALA A 31 -19.02 -9.05 3.47
CA ALA A 31 -18.55 -8.77 2.11
C ALA A 31 -18.57 -7.28 1.77
N VAL A 32 -19.58 -6.57 2.24
CA VAL A 32 -19.69 -5.14 1.98
C VAL A 32 -18.53 -4.40 2.64
N ALA A 33 -18.25 -4.72 3.90
CA ALA A 33 -17.14 -4.09 4.63
C ALA A 33 -15.81 -4.42 3.98
N ARG A 34 -15.60 -5.68 3.59
CA ARG A 34 -14.34 -6.07 2.96
C ARG A 34 -14.15 -5.38 1.62
N ASN A 35 -15.21 -5.23 0.83
CA ASN A 35 -15.11 -4.54 -0.44
C ASN A 35 -14.78 -3.07 -0.24
N ARG A 36 -15.34 -2.45 0.81
CA ARG A 36 -15.05 -1.05 1.12
C ARG A 36 -13.58 -0.88 1.47
N VAL A 37 -13.04 -1.78 2.31
CA VAL A 37 -11.62 -1.71 2.69
C VAL A 37 -10.75 -1.89 1.44
N ARG A 38 -11.06 -2.89 0.62
CA ARG A 38 -10.27 -3.15 -0.58
C ARG A 38 -10.27 -1.95 -1.51
N ARG A 39 -11.43 -1.31 -1.68
CA ARG A 39 -11.54 -0.14 -2.55
C ARG A 39 -10.72 1.03 -2.01
N ARG A 40 -10.78 1.27 -0.70
CA ARG A 40 -10.03 2.36 -0.09
C ARG A 40 -8.53 2.14 -0.20
N LEU A 41 -8.08 0.90 0.04
CA LEU A 41 -6.66 0.58 -0.08
C LEU A 41 -6.18 0.68 -1.53
N ARG A 42 -7.01 0.26 -2.46
CA ARG A 42 -6.65 0.37 -3.88
C ARG A 42 -6.49 1.83 -4.28
N GLU A 43 -7.33 2.69 -3.75
CA GLU A 43 -7.27 4.10 -4.08
C GLU A 43 -5.97 4.74 -3.58
N ILE A 44 -5.60 4.47 -2.33
CA ILE A 44 -4.35 5.05 -1.81
C ILE A 44 -3.13 4.46 -2.50
N ALA A 45 -3.17 3.18 -2.83
CA ALA A 45 -2.06 2.54 -3.53
C ALA A 45 -1.89 3.15 -4.91
N ARG A 46 -2.98 3.42 -5.60
CA ARG A 46 -2.93 4.01 -6.92
C ARG A 46 -2.30 5.40 -6.87
N MET A 47 -2.52 6.14 -5.80
CA MET A 47 -1.97 7.48 -5.69
C MET A 47 -0.51 7.50 -5.30
N ILE A 48 -0.07 6.51 -4.54
CA ILE A 48 1.25 6.54 -3.90
C ILE A 48 2.26 5.61 -4.56
N ILE A 49 1.87 4.37 -4.82
CA ILE A 49 2.83 3.35 -5.25
C ILE A 49 3.52 3.71 -6.57
N PRO A 50 2.80 4.15 -7.62
CA PRO A 50 3.48 4.40 -8.89
C PRO A 50 4.54 5.48 -8.81
N GLU A 51 4.38 6.44 -7.92
CA GLU A 51 5.30 7.57 -7.85
C GLU A 51 6.34 7.46 -6.75
N GLN A 52 6.05 6.75 -5.69
CA GLN A 52 6.92 6.79 -4.52
C GLN A 52 7.52 5.44 -4.16
N ALA A 53 7.02 4.34 -4.66
CA ALA A 53 7.49 3.02 -4.27
C ALA A 53 8.45 2.44 -5.31
N ARG A 54 9.37 1.61 -4.82
CA ARG A 54 10.31 0.95 -5.71
C ARG A 54 9.57 -0.04 -6.61
N SER A 55 9.97 -0.11 -7.88
CA SER A 55 9.31 -0.98 -8.83
C SER A 55 9.89 -2.40 -8.85
N ASP A 56 10.99 -2.64 -8.13
CA ASP A 56 11.58 -3.96 -8.09
C ASP A 56 11.03 -4.84 -6.98
N LEU A 57 9.92 -4.42 -6.37
CA LEU A 57 9.29 -5.17 -5.30
C LEU A 57 7.83 -5.39 -5.63
N ASP A 58 7.30 -6.49 -5.07
CA ASP A 58 5.86 -6.72 -5.07
C ASP A 58 5.32 -6.29 -3.72
N TYR A 59 4.16 -5.68 -3.71
CA TYR A 59 3.54 -5.16 -2.50
C TYR A 59 2.21 -5.83 -2.24
N VAL A 60 1.93 -6.13 -0.99
CA VAL A 60 0.62 -6.64 -0.59
C VAL A 60 0.13 -5.81 0.58
N LEU A 61 -1.04 -5.22 0.43
CA LEU A 61 -1.67 -4.49 1.53
C LEU A 61 -2.70 -5.42 2.16
N VAL A 62 -2.49 -5.72 3.44
CA VAL A 62 -3.38 -6.60 4.19
C VAL A 62 -4.30 -5.70 5.00
N GLY A 63 -5.55 -5.59 4.57
CA GLY A 63 -6.50 -4.68 5.21
C GLY A 63 -6.89 -5.10 6.59
N ARG A 64 -7.07 -4.11 7.45
CA ARG A 64 -7.52 -4.30 8.81
C ARG A 64 -8.83 -3.57 9.01
N GLN A 65 -9.53 -3.90 10.08
CA GLN A 65 -10.82 -3.31 10.36
C GLN A 65 -10.76 -1.79 10.44
N GLY A 66 -9.66 -1.25 10.91
CA GLY A 66 -9.50 0.20 11.01
C GLY A 66 -9.60 0.93 9.68
N ALA A 67 -9.36 0.24 8.57
CA ALA A 67 -9.43 0.88 7.26
C ALA A 67 -10.86 1.23 6.86
N ILE A 68 -11.87 0.70 7.54
CA ILE A 68 -13.26 0.96 7.18
C ILE A 68 -13.61 2.43 7.44
N THR A 69 -13.17 2.97 8.57
CA THR A 69 -13.57 4.31 9.00
C THR A 69 -12.44 5.31 9.10
N ARG A 70 -11.18 4.85 8.94
CA ARG A 70 -10.06 5.74 9.12
C ARG A 70 -10.05 6.80 8.01
N ASP A 71 -9.71 8.03 8.38
CA ASP A 71 -9.66 9.12 7.43
C ASP A 71 -8.73 8.75 6.26
N PHE A 72 -9.15 9.09 5.05
CA PHE A 72 -8.40 8.74 3.85
C PHE A 72 -6.99 9.33 3.87
N ALA A 73 -6.86 10.58 4.34
CA ALA A 73 -5.55 11.21 4.44
C ALA A 73 -4.63 10.46 5.40
N VAL A 74 -5.20 9.90 6.47
CA VAL A 74 -4.43 9.12 7.43
C VAL A 74 -3.96 7.82 6.80
N LEU A 75 -4.84 7.17 6.02
CA LEU A 75 -4.45 5.94 5.33
C LEU A 75 -3.31 6.20 4.35
N ARG A 76 -3.37 7.31 3.63
CA ARG A 76 -2.28 7.66 2.70
C ARG A 76 -0.98 7.85 3.45
N GLN A 77 -1.03 8.55 4.58
CA GLN A 77 0.15 8.79 5.38
C GLN A 77 0.71 7.48 5.92
N GLU A 78 -0.16 6.56 6.32
CA GLU A 78 0.27 5.26 6.81
C GLU A 78 1.03 4.50 5.73
N LEU A 79 0.60 4.59 4.49
CA LEU A 79 1.30 3.90 3.41
C LEU A 79 2.68 4.50 3.17
N VAL A 80 2.78 5.83 3.14
CA VAL A 80 4.07 6.48 2.98
C VAL A 80 5.02 6.10 4.11
N GLU A 81 4.52 6.11 5.35
CA GLU A 81 5.35 5.76 6.49
C GLU A 81 5.80 4.30 6.45
N ALA A 82 4.90 3.41 6.02
CA ALA A 82 5.26 2.00 5.90
C ALA A 82 6.34 1.80 4.83
N LEU A 83 6.24 2.51 3.71
CA LEU A 83 7.25 2.41 2.66
C LEU A 83 8.60 2.92 3.16
N LYS A 84 8.60 4.02 3.91
CA LYS A 84 9.84 4.53 4.48
C LYS A 84 10.46 3.51 5.44
N ARG A 85 9.65 2.97 6.33
CA ARG A 85 10.13 2.04 7.35
C ARG A 85 10.73 0.80 6.73
N LEU A 86 10.18 0.34 5.63
CA LEU A 86 10.64 -0.86 4.95
C LEU A 86 11.68 -0.55 3.88
N LYS A 87 12.07 0.72 3.74
CA LYS A 87 13.04 1.18 2.74
C LYS A 87 12.60 0.85 1.34
N ALA A 88 11.32 0.98 1.09
CA ALA A 88 10.73 0.68 -0.20
C ALA A 88 10.40 1.92 -1.01
N LEU A 89 10.76 3.11 -0.53
CA LEU A 89 10.57 4.31 -1.34
C LEU A 89 11.55 4.31 -2.50
N SER A 90 11.10 4.82 -3.61
CA SER A 90 11.93 4.93 -4.79
C SER A 90 13.07 5.89 -4.50
N GLU A 91 14.26 5.51 -4.92
CA GLU A 91 15.38 6.38 -4.73
C GLU A 91 15.60 7.24 -5.90
N LYS A 92 14.68 7.26 -6.83
CA LYS A 92 14.78 8.05 -7.88
C LYS A 92 14.94 9.33 -7.45
N PRO A 93 15.72 9.77 -7.62
CA PRO A 93 16.04 10.89 -7.17
C PRO A 93 15.61 11.92 -7.56
N ALA A 94 15.09 11.75 -7.89
CA ALA A 94 14.61 12.63 -8.13
C ALA A 94 15.01 13.41 -7.36
N ALA A 95 14.98 12.88 -6.96
CA ALA A 95 15.18 13.34 -6.32
C ALA A 95 16.15 13.80 -6.17
N ALA A 96 16.37 13.68 -6.43
CA ALA A 96 17.09 14.00 -6.28
C ALA A 96 17.77 14.78 -6.35
N THR A 97 17.86 14.92 -6.35
CA THR A 97 18.48 15.54 -6.32
C THR A 97 19.11 15.88 -6.28
N PRO A 98 19.58 16.23 -6.34
CA PRO A 98 20.39 16.54 -6.29
C PRO A 98 20.98 16.75 -5.89
#